data_c44704a5c7e3d2c8a1cd3e889a52a7b4
#
_entry.id   c44704a5c7e3d2c8a1cd3e889a52a7b4
#
_cell.length_a   1.000
_cell.length_b   1.000
_cell.length_c   1.000
_cell.angle_alpha   90.00
_cell.angle_beta   90.00
_cell.angle_gamma   90.00
#
_symmetry.space_group_name_H-M   'P 1'
#
loop_
_entity.id
_entity.type
_entity.pdbx_description
1 polymer ?
#
loop_
_entity_poly.entity_id
_entity_poly.type
_entity_poly.pdbx_seq_one_letter_code
_entity_poly.pdbx_strand_id
1 'polypeptide(L)'
;MFKNSLKRFGLVAVASCVAFNAWAIGGGGGSSADKMIIGDSIFALSGDIHSYLEEDLDENIDTHARSGCQVNGGSLICSSRYTIPNQYDDADKDGIETVIMNGGGNDFLLGDGADCETQACIEEVLAGIEQTLAGLFNDMQNDGIQEIIFLGYYDTEDENNVAINTMSMAYKAENYPQMGVDFIDTRPAFAGNESQYISSDGIHPTAAGSRVLADLILQELD
;
A
#
# COMPACT_ATOMS: atom_id res chain seq x y z
N MET A 1 21.58 -5.15 21.86
CA MET A 1 21.90 -6.57 22.09
C MET A 1 20.66 -7.35 21.73
N PHE A 2 20.51 -7.63 20.44
CA PHE A 2 19.33 -8.30 19.89
C PHE A 2 19.34 -9.77 20.29
N LYS A 3 18.28 -10.23 20.94
CA LYS A 3 18.12 -11.65 21.30
C LYS A 3 17.39 -12.35 20.16
N ASN A 4 18.12 -13.27 19.52
CA ASN A 4 17.56 -14.22 18.55
C ASN A 4 16.40 -15.00 19.16
N SER A 5 15.22 -14.82 18.59
CA SER A 5 14.12 -15.78 18.72
C SER A 5 13.57 -16.05 17.33
N LEU A 6 14.24 -16.95 16.59
CA LEU A 6 13.68 -17.50 15.36
C LEU A 6 12.46 -18.35 15.71
N LYS A 7 11.28 -17.78 15.61
CA LYS A 7 10.05 -18.57 15.46
C LYS A 7 9.82 -18.77 13.96
N ARG A 8 10.11 -19.99 13.51
CA ARG A 8 9.72 -20.44 12.17
C ARG A 8 8.22 -20.36 12.05
N PHE A 9 7.72 -19.39 11.29
CA PHE A 9 6.34 -19.36 10.89
C PHE A 9 6.07 -20.50 9.91
N GLY A 10 5.28 -21.47 10.35
CA GLY A 10 4.74 -22.47 9.46
C GLY A 10 3.77 -21.81 8.48
N LEU A 11 4.09 -21.90 7.20
CA LEU A 11 3.25 -21.47 6.10
C LEU A 11 1.96 -22.32 6.12
N VAL A 12 0.90 -21.80 6.70
CA VAL A 12 -0.43 -22.36 6.51
C VAL A 12 -1.03 -21.71 5.27
N ALA A 13 -0.85 -22.38 4.14
CA ALA A 13 -1.54 -22.03 2.91
C ALA A 13 -3.03 -22.39 3.08
N VAL A 14 -3.84 -21.44 3.48
CA VAL A 14 -5.31 -21.56 3.38
C VAL A 14 -5.69 -21.16 1.97
N ALA A 15 -5.86 -22.15 1.11
CA ALA A 15 -6.47 -21.94 -0.20
C ALA A 15 -7.99 -21.73 -0.01
N SER A 16 -8.39 -20.49 0.17
CA SER A 16 -9.79 -20.10 0.09
C SER A 16 -10.15 -19.87 -1.37
N CYS A 17 -10.77 -20.86 -2.00
CA CYS A 17 -11.44 -20.69 -3.28
C CYS A 17 -12.65 -19.76 -3.09
N VAL A 18 -12.48 -18.48 -3.36
CA VAL A 18 -13.61 -17.55 -3.50
C VAL A 18 -14.04 -17.60 -4.97
N ALA A 19 -15.24 -18.11 -5.19
CA ALA A 19 -15.87 -18.12 -6.50
C ALA A 19 -16.22 -16.67 -6.89
N PHE A 20 -15.55 -16.14 -7.89
CA PHE A 20 -15.90 -14.86 -8.52
C PHE A 20 -17.21 -15.04 -9.29
N ASN A 21 -18.28 -14.45 -8.81
CA ASN A 21 -19.46 -14.20 -9.63
C ASN A 21 -19.20 -12.96 -10.48
N ALA A 22 -18.87 -13.16 -11.74
CA ALA A 22 -18.83 -12.11 -12.74
C ALA A 22 -20.26 -11.60 -12.98
N TRP A 23 -20.60 -10.45 -12.44
CA TRP A 23 -21.77 -9.71 -12.85
C TRP A 23 -21.37 -8.72 -13.94
N ALA A 24 -21.58 -9.14 -15.17
CA ALA A 24 -21.59 -8.22 -16.28
C ALA A 24 -22.95 -7.48 -16.25
N ILE A 25 -22.96 -6.21 -15.91
CA ILE A 25 -24.12 -5.34 -16.11
C ILE A 25 -23.71 -4.19 -17.02
N GLY A 26 -24.51 -4.04 -18.05
CA GLY A 26 -24.28 -3.15 -19.15
C GLY A 26 -24.45 -1.67 -18.85
N GLY A 27 -23.77 -0.91 -19.66
CA GLY A 27 -24.05 0.39 -20.22
C GLY A 27 -24.78 1.42 -19.39
N GLY A 28 -24.03 2.28 -18.71
CA GLY A 28 -24.40 3.66 -18.37
C GLY A 28 -23.14 4.47 -18.64
N GLY A 29 -23.27 5.64 -19.28
CA GLY A 29 -22.13 6.50 -19.56
C GLY A 29 -21.50 6.95 -18.26
N GLY A 30 -20.53 6.18 -17.77
CA GLY A 30 -19.70 6.54 -16.65
C GLY A 30 -18.70 7.60 -17.10
N SER A 31 -18.51 8.63 -16.30
CA SER A 31 -17.31 9.45 -16.40
C SER A 31 -16.11 8.48 -16.28
N SER A 32 -15.09 8.66 -17.11
CA SER A 32 -13.82 7.98 -16.90
C SER A 32 -13.37 8.26 -15.48
N ALA A 33 -12.84 7.26 -14.79
CA ALA A 33 -12.23 7.45 -13.46
C ALA A 33 -11.17 8.54 -13.58
N ASP A 34 -11.17 9.46 -12.63
CA ASP A 34 -10.13 10.49 -12.52
C ASP A 34 -9.12 10.15 -11.39
N LYS A 35 -9.42 9.09 -10.64
CA LYS A 35 -8.60 8.58 -9.54
C LYS A 35 -8.16 7.16 -9.81
N MET A 36 -6.92 6.85 -9.42
CA MET A 36 -6.31 5.53 -9.55
C MET A 36 -5.76 5.06 -8.21
N ILE A 37 -5.94 3.77 -7.90
CA ILE A 37 -5.30 3.12 -6.75
C ILE A 37 -4.25 2.14 -7.24
N ILE A 38 -3.01 2.28 -6.76
CA ILE A 38 -1.94 1.29 -6.91
C ILE A 38 -1.39 0.92 -5.54
N GLY A 39 -0.74 -0.23 -5.42
CA GLY A 39 -0.13 -0.64 -4.16
C GLY A 39 -0.18 -2.13 -3.90
N ASP A 40 -0.19 -2.49 -2.62
CA ASP A 40 -0.11 -3.87 -2.18
C ASP A 40 -1.42 -4.42 -1.60
N SER A 41 -1.30 -5.40 -0.68
CA SER A 41 -2.45 -6.08 -0.09
C SER A 41 -3.31 -5.21 0.82
N ILE A 42 -2.81 -4.09 1.31
CA ILE A 42 -3.61 -3.16 2.11
C ILE A 42 -4.81 -2.64 1.30
N PHE A 43 -4.60 -2.33 0.02
CA PHE A 43 -5.67 -1.97 -0.89
C PHE A 43 -6.35 -3.20 -1.53
N ALA A 44 -5.54 -4.21 -1.92
CA ALA A 44 -6.01 -5.27 -2.81
C ALA A 44 -6.75 -6.42 -2.12
N LEU A 45 -6.48 -6.72 -0.83
CA LEU A 45 -6.90 -7.99 -0.26
C LEU A 45 -8.40 -8.07 -0.02
N SER A 46 -9.00 -7.07 0.64
CA SER A 46 -10.44 -7.03 0.89
C SER A 46 -11.20 -6.20 -0.15
N GLY A 47 -10.55 -5.18 -0.72
CA GLY A 47 -11.19 -4.16 -1.56
C GLY A 47 -12.09 -3.19 -0.76
N ASP A 48 -12.10 -3.27 0.56
CA ASP A 48 -12.99 -2.45 1.39
C ASP A 48 -12.64 -0.96 1.29
N ILE A 49 -11.33 -0.59 1.30
CA ILE A 49 -10.91 0.81 1.18
C ILE A 49 -11.42 1.40 -0.14
N HIS A 50 -11.19 0.69 -1.24
CA HIS A 50 -11.66 1.07 -2.57
C HIS A 50 -13.19 1.27 -2.58
N SER A 51 -13.93 0.27 -2.07
CA SER A 51 -15.40 0.35 -2.04
C SER A 51 -15.93 1.51 -1.20
N TYR A 52 -15.29 1.83 -0.07
CA TYR A 52 -15.69 2.96 0.77
C TYR A 52 -15.40 4.30 0.07
N LEU A 53 -14.28 4.42 -0.62
CA LEU A 53 -13.95 5.63 -1.37
C LEU A 53 -14.94 5.85 -2.52
N GLU A 54 -15.26 4.80 -3.28
CA GLU A 54 -16.27 4.88 -4.35
C GLU A 54 -17.66 5.25 -3.82
N GLU A 55 -18.06 4.69 -2.66
CA GLU A 55 -19.34 4.99 -2.03
C GLU A 55 -19.43 6.46 -1.59
N ASP A 56 -18.38 6.97 -0.93
CA ASP A 56 -18.40 8.32 -0.36
C ASP A 56 -18.21 9.42 -1.40
N LEU A 57 -17.45 9.14 -2.46
CA LEU A 57 -17.23 10.08 -3.56
C LEU A 57 -18.32 10.03 -4.63
N ASP A 58 -19.17 8.97 -4.65
CA ASP A 58 -20.12 8.65 -5.73
C ASP A 58 -19.42 8.59 -7.11
N GLU A 59 -18.20 8.06 -7.14
CA GLU A 59 -17.33 7.98 -8.32
C GLU A 59 -16.76 6.56 -8.49
N ASN A 60 -16.32 6.23 -9.70
CA ASN A 60 -15.53 5.02 -9.93
C ASN A 60 -14.05 5.34 -9.77
N ILE A 61 -13.31 4.45 -9.16
CA ILE A 61 -11.86 4.55 -8.99
C ILE A 61 -11.20 3.38 -9.74
N ASP A 62 -10.20 3.66 -10.55
CA ASP A 62 -9.46 2.57 -11.21
C ASP A 62 -8.46 1.96 -10.26
N THR A 63 -8.44 0.63 -10.11
CA THR A 63 -7.55 -0.04 -9.16
C THR A 63 -6.67 -1.08 -9.81
N HIS A 64 -5.36 -0.93 -9.63
CA HIS A 64 -4.30 -1.84 -10.07
C HIS A 64 -3.54 -2.47 -8.90
N ALA A 65 -3.91 -2.17 -7.65
CA ALA A 65 -3.28 -2.73 -6.45
C ALA A 65 -3.29 -4.26 -6.46
N ARG A 66 -2.20 -4.88 -6.01
CA ARG A 66 -2.04 -6.34 -5.99
C ARG A 66 -1.39 -6.83 -4.70
N SER A 67 -2.00 -7.85 -4.10
CA SER A 67 -1.48 -8.46 -2.88
C SER A 67 -0.06 -8.99 -3.04
N GLY A 68 0.79 -8.72 -2.03
CA GLY A 68 2.17 -9.20 -1.96
C GLY A 68 3.15 -8.49 -2.87
N CYS A 69 2.72 -7.47 -3.61
CA CYS A 69 3.62 -6.72 -4.50
C CYS A 69 4.55 -5.80 -3.72
N GLN A 70 5.73 -5.62 -4.26
CA GLN A 70 6.85 -4.86 -3.74
C GLN A 70 7.08 -3.60 -4.57
N VAL A 71 7.80 -2.66 -4.02
CA VAL A 71 8.35 -1.54 -4.80
C VAL A 71 9.48 -2.05 -5.68
N ASN A 72 10.37 -2.87 -5.11
CA ASN A 72 11.51 -3.45 -5.81
C ASN A 72 11.42 -4.99 -5.85
N GLY A 73 11.88 -5.58 -6.93
CA GLY A 73 11.98 -7.03 -7.04
C GLY A 73 10.65 -7.75 -7.22
N GLY A 74 10.55 -8.93 -6.64
CA GLY A 74 9.37 -9.77 -6.71
C GLY A 74 9.51 -11.00 -5.82
N SER A 75 8.38 -11.62 -5.53
CA SER A 75 8.27 -12.80 -4.67
C SER A 75 7.49 -13.93 -5.36
N LEU A 76 7.28 -15.04 -4.64
CA LEU A 76 6.40 -16.13 -5.10
C LEU A 76 4.92 -15.71 -5.15
N ILE A 77 4.55 -14.66 -4.41
CA ILE A 77 3.17 -14.16 -4.35
C ILE A 77 2.92 -13.12 -5.44
N CYS A 78 3.87 -12.21 -5.66
CA CYS A 78 3.79 -11.20 -6.70
C CYS A 78 5.09 -11.17 -7.51
N SER A 79 5.01 -11.49 -8.79
CA SER A 79 6.21 -11.47 -9.65
C SER A 79 6.68 -10.03 -9.87
N SER A 80 7.98 -9.88 -10.18
CA SER A 80 8.60 -8.58 -10.48
C SER A 80 7.96 -7.81 -11.65
N ARG A 81 7.13 -8.48 -12.47
CA ARG A 81 6.34 -7.82 -13.50
C ARG A 81 5.28 -6.86 -12.93
N TYR A 82 4.84 -7.08 -11.70
CA TYR A 82 3.74 -6.36 -11.07
C TYR A 82 4.19 -5.53 -9.87
N THR A 83 5.46 -5.10 -9.84
CA THR A 83 5.93 -4.13 -8.84
C THR A 83 5.02 -2.89 -8.84
N ILE A 84 4.98 -2.17 -7.74
CA ILE A 84 4.13 -1.00 -7.62
C ILE A 84 4.41 0.03 -8.74
N PRO A 85 5.67 0.32 -9.12
CA PRO A 85 5.92 1.12 -10.31
C PRO A 85 5.33 0.54 -11.60
N ASN A 86 5.44 -0.78 -11.80
CA ASN A 86 4.88 -1.41 -13.01
C ASN A 86 3.34 -1.42 -13.01
N GLN A 87 2.67 -1.37 -11.86
CA GLN A 87 1.22 -1.19 -11.81
C GLN A 87 0.82 0.16 -12.42
N TYR A 88 1.58 1.21 -12.12
CA TYR A 88 1.39 2.54 -12.70
C TYR A 88 1.74 2.55 -14.20
N ASP A 89 2.89 1.98 -14.57
CA ASP A 89 3.36 1.95 -15.96
C ASP A 89 2.40 1.23 -16.90
N ASP A 90 1.83 0.10 -16.43
CA ASP A 90 0.90 -0.74 -17.22
C ASP A 90 -0.54 -0.20 -17.25
N ALA A 91 -0.89 0.78 -16.40
CA ALA A 91 -2.23 1.36 -16.32
C ALA A 91 -2.54 2.31 -17.48
N ASP A 92 -3.83 2.41 -17.84
CA ASP A 92 -4.31 3.51 -18.66
C ASP A 92 -4.45 4.77 -17.81
N LYS A 93 -3.75 5.84 -18.20
CA LYS A 93 -3.68 7.09 -17.45
C LYS A 93 -4.56 8.20 -18.03
N ASP A 94 -5.35 7.88 -19.08
CA ASP A 94 -6.18 8.90 -19.75
C ASP A 94 -7.29 9.39 -18.81
N GLY A 95 -7.21 10.65 -18.43
CA GLY A 95 -8.14 11.31 -17.52
C GLY A 95 -7.84 11.12 -16.03
N ILE A 96 -6.77 10.41 -15.65
CA ILE A 96 -6.38 10.26 -14.25
C ILE A 96 -5.70 11.55 -13.77
N GLU A 97 -6.23 12.13 -12.69
CA GLU A 97 -5.70 13.33 -12.05
C GLU A 97 -5.09 13.03 -10.67
N THR A 98 -5.61 12.02 -9.96
CA THR A 98 -5.16 11.64 -8.62
C THR A 98 -4.68 10.20 -8.57
N VAL A 99 -3.53 9.96 -7.94
CA VAL A 99 -3.03 8.60 -7.64
C VAL A 99 -2.95 8.39 -6.12
N ILE A 100 -3.71 7.42 -5.63
CA ILE A 100 -3.70 6.97 -4.24
C ILE A 100 -2.85 5.70 -4.16
N MET A 101 -1.83 5.67 -3.30
CA MET A 101 -0.91 4.55 -3.27
C MET A 101 -0.35 4.19 -1.91
N ASN A 102 0.22 3.00 -1.81
CA ASN A 102 1.11 2.58 -0.74
C ASN A 102 2.25 1.72 -1.30
N GLY A 103 3.25 1.41 -0.48
CA GLY A 103 4.33 0.50 -0.90
C GLY A 103 5.53 0.47 0.03
N GLY A 104 6.33 -0.59 -0.14
CA GLY A 104 7.59 -0.81 0.57
C GLY A 104 7.50 -1.80 1.73
N GLY A 105 6.31 -2.12 2.25
CA GLY A 105 6.14 -3.10 3.33
C GLY A 105 6.54 -4.51 2.90
N ASN A 106 6.11 -4.95 1.72
CA ASN A 106 6.42 -6.28 1.21
C ASN A 106 7.88 -6.45 0.80
N ASP A 107 8.64 -5.39 0.58
CA ASP A 107 10.08 -5.44 0.37
C ASP A 107 10.80 -5.98 1.61
N PHE A 108 10.24 -5.74 2.81
CA PHE A 108 10.73 -6.30 4.08
C PHE A 108 10.06 -7.62 4.47
N LEU A 109 8.84 -7.88 4.05
CA LEU A 109 8.14 -9.12 4.42
C LEU A 109 8.47 -10.28 3.48
N LEU A 110 8.70 -10.01 2.20
CA LEU A 110 8.77 -11.00 1.12
C LEU A 110 9.96 -10.80 0.19
N GLY A 111 10.63 -9.65 0.25
CA GLY A 111 11.71 -9.23 -0.63
C GLY A 111 13.09 -9.25 0.02
N ASP A 112 13.98 -8.44 -0.52
CA ASP A 112 15.40 -8.39 -0.11
C ASP A 112 15.58 -7.99 1.36
N GLY A 113 14.63 -7.30 1.95
CA GLY A 113 14.64 -6.93 3.36
C GLY A 113 14.24 -8.02 4.34
N ALA A 114 13.65 -9.15 3.85
CA ALA A 114 13.13 -10.21 4.71
C ALA A 114 14.21 -10.92 5.55
N ASP A 115 15.45 -10.97 5.04
CA ASP A 115 16.60 -11.58 5.70
C ASP A 115 17.54 -10.53 6.35
N CYS A 116 17.12 -9.25 6.47
CA CYS A 116 17.93 -8.21 7.08
C CYS A 116 18.07 -8.43 8.60
N GLU A 117 19.27 -8.77 9.06
CA GLU A 117 19.60 -8.93 10.49
C GLU A 117 20.30 -7.69 11.08
N THR A 118 20.72 -6.74 10.26
CA THR A 118 21.47 -5.56 10.69
C THR A 118 20.78 -4.28 10.29
N GLN A 119 20.97 -3.23 11.09
CA GLN A 119 20.44 -1.92 10.76
C GLN A 119 20.95 -1.39 9.41
N ALA A 120 22.22 -1.63 9.07
CA ALA A 120 22.79 -1.22 7.79
C ALA A 120 22.07 -1.87 6.58
N CYS A 121 21.69 -3.17 6.71
CA CYS A 121 20.89 -3.84 5.69
C CYS A 121 19.49 -3.19 5.56
N ILE A 122 18.83 -2.91 6.68
CA ILE A 122 17.52 -2.27 6.68
C ILE A 122 17.60 -0.89 6.01
N GLU A 123 18.60 -0.09 6.36
CA GLU A 123 18.82 1.25 5.77
C GLU A 123 19.10 1.18 4.27
N GLU A 124 19.86 0.19 3.80
CA GLU A 124 20.13 -0.03 2.38
C GLU A 124 18.86 -0.37 1.59
N VAL A 125 18.03 -1.29 2.12
CA VAL A 125 16.74 -1.65 1.51
C VAL A 125 15.79 -0.46 1.50
N LEU A 126 15.67 0.28 2.60
CA LEU A 126 14.86 1.51 2.68
C LEU A 126 15.32 2.53 1.62
N ALA A 127 16.63 2.79 1.53
CA ALA A 127 17.16 3.73 0.55
C ALA A 127 16.83 3.31 -0.89
N GLY A 128 16.89 2.02 -1.21
CA GLY A 128 16.50 1.49 -2.51
C GLY A 128 15.00 1.68 -2.81
N ILE A 129 14.13 1.45 -1.82
CA ILE A 129 12.69 1.68 -1.92
C ILE A 129 12.42 3.16 -2.20
N GLU A 130 12.99 4.05 -1.39
CA GLU A 130 12.73 5.49 -1.49
C GLU A 130 13.29 6.09 -2.80
N GLN A 131 14.41 5.57 -3.29
CA GLN A 131 14.93 5.98 -4.60
C GLN A 131 13.97 5.61 -5.73
N THR A 132 13.40 4.40 -5.69
CA THR A 132 12.44 3.92 -6.70
C THR A 132 11.14 4.71 -6.63
N LEU A 133 10.61 4.96 -5.43
CA LEU A 133 9.39 5.74 -5.24
C LEU A 133 9.58 7.20 -5.70
N ALA A 134 10.71 7.82 -5.41
CA ALA A 134 11.00 9.16 -5.90
C ALA A 134 11.02 9.22 -7.44
N GLY A 135 11.53 8.18 -8.10
CA GLY A 135 11.44 8.04 -9.56
C GLY A 135 9.99 7.96 -10.03
N LEU A 136 9.20 7.11 -9.40
CA LEU A 136 7.78 6.95 -9.71
C LEU A 136 6.97 8.25 -9.53
N PHE A 137 7.21 9.01 -8.46
CA PHE A 137 6.55 10.30 -8.26
C PHE A 137 6.90 11.31 -9.36
N ASN A 138 8.17 11.34 -9.80
CA ASN A 138 8.56 12.18 -10.94
C ASN A 138 7.85 11.74 -12.23
N ASP A 139 7.71 10.45 -12.48
CA ASP A 139 7.03 9.94 -13.66
C ASP A 139 5.54 10.32 -13.63
N MET A 140 4.85 10.15 -12.50
CA MET A 140 3.48 10.60 -12.30
C MET A 140 3.30 12.10 -12.58
N GLN A 141 4.17 12.95 -12.02
CA GLN A 141 4.11 14.39 -12.23
C GLN A 141 4.37 14.77 -13.69
N ASN A 142 5.29 14.07 -14.37
CA ASN A 142 5.56 14.27 -15.79
C ASN A 142 4.38 13.83 -16.68
N ASP A 143 3.64 12.80 -16.27
CA ASP A 143 2.42 12.34 -16.94
C ASP A 143 1.21 13.28 -16.69
N GLY A 144 1.34 14.24 -15.78
CA GLY A 144 0.33 15.25 -15.51
C GLY A 144 -0.59 14.93 -14.33
N ILE A 145 -0.24 13.93 -13.50
CA ILE A 145 -0.94 13.67 -12.23
C ILE A 145 -0.81 14.91 -11.35
N GLN A 146 -1.95 15.39 -10.86
CA GLN A 146 -2.07 16.63 -10.09
C GLN A 146 -1.89 16.39 -8.60
N GLU A 147 -2.32 15.22 -8.13
CA GLU A 147 -2.30 14.84 -6.72
C GLU A 147 -1.78 13.41 -6.55
N ILE A 148 -0.86 13.22 -5.61
CA ILE A 148 -0.32 11.92 -5.25
C ILE A 148 -0.50 11.77 -3.73
N ILE A 149 -1.35 10.84 -3.32
CA ILE A 149 -1.60 10.52 -1.91
C ILE A 149 -0.90 9.21 -1.56
N PHE A 150 0.04 9.26 -0.63
CA PHE A 150 0.74 8.07 -0.15
C PHE A 150 0.26 7.67 1.24
N LEU A 151 -0.45 6.54 1.30
CA LEU A 151 -0.92 5.94 2.55
C LEU A 151 0.21 5.19 3.24
N GLY A 152 0.67 5.68 4.38
CA GLY A 152 1.64 5.01 5.24
C GLY A 152 1.06 3.76 5.91
N TYR A 153 1.93 2.94 6.51
CA TYR A 153 1.49 1.77 7.26
C TYR A 153 1.31 2.08 8.74
N TYR A 154 0.29 1.49 9.34
CA TYR A 154 0.11 1.43 10.79
C TYR A 154 1.09 0.44 11.43
N ASP A 155 1.29 0.55 12.73
CA ASP A 155 2.14 -0.38 13.47
C ASP A 155 1.41 -1.72 13.69
N THR A 156 2.15 -2.80 13.58
CA THR A 156 1.69 -4.17 13.87
C THR A 156 2.15 -4.59 15.28
N GLU A 157 1.76 -5.79 15.73
CA GLU A 157 2.22 -6.32 17.02
C GLU A 157 3.69 -6.81 16.99
N ASP A 158 4.31 -6.93 15.81
CA ASP A 158 5.71 -7.37 15.68
C ASP A 158 6.67 -6.19 15.90
N GLU A 159 7.46 -6.25 16.99
CA GLU A 159 8.39 -5.20 17.36
C GLU A 159 9.45 -4.89 16.29
N ASN A 160 9.85 -5.88 15.47
CA ASN A 160 10.80 -5.64 14.38
C ASN A 160 10.15 -4.85 13.26
N ASN A 161 8.91 -5.19 12.90
CA ASN A 161 8.14 -4.45 11.90
C ASN A 161 7.87 -3.02 12.37
N VAL A 162 7.56 -2.81 13.65
CA VAL A 162 7.39 -1.47 14.24
C VAL A 162 8.65 -0.63 14.10
N ALA A 163 9.84 -1.21 14.35
CA ALA A 163 11.10 -0.49 14.24
C ALA A 163 11.39 -0.05 12.79
N ILE A 164 11.18 -0.94 11.82
CA ILE A 164 11.35 -0.65 10.39
C ILE A 164 10.31 0.40 9.95
N ASN A 165 9.06 0.21 10.33
CA ASN A 165 7.97 1.12 10.01
C ASN A 165 8.24 2.51 10.57
N THR A 166 8.71 2.62 11.81
CA THR A 166 9.06 3.91 12.42
C THR A 166 10.11 4.66 11.60
N MET A 167 11.16 3.99 11.13
CA MET A 167 12.19 4.60 10.29
C MET A 167 11.63 5.05 8.94
N SER A 168 10.84 4.19 8.29
CA SER A 168 10.22 4.46 7.00
C SER A 168 9.23 5.62 7.08
N MET A 169 8.34 5.63 8.07
CA MET A 169 7.34 6.69 8.24
C MET A 169 7.98 8.03 8.59
N ALA A 170 9.05 8.04 9.39
CA ALA A 170 9.78 9.28 9.69
C ALA A 170 10.41 9.88 8.43
N TYR A 171 11.02 9.05 7.59
CA TYR A 171 11.58 9.50 6.32
C TYR A 171 10.50 10.08 5.39
N LYS A 172 9.38 9.38 5.24
CA LYS A 172 8.28 9.78 4.36
C LYS A 172 7.64 11.09 4.82
N ALA A 173 7.38 11.23 6.11
CA ALA A 173 6.80 12.46 6.68
C ALA A 173 7.70 13.69 6.46
N GLU A 174 9.03 13.51 6.46
CA GLU A 174 9.97 14.61 6.22
C GLU A 174 10.13 14.93 4.74
N ASN A 175 10.15 13.93 3.86
CA ASN A 175 10.62 14.09 2.48
C ASN A 175 9.48 14.14 1.45
N TYR A 176 8.38 13.40 1.62
CA TYR A 176 7.33 13.30 0.60
C TYR A 176 6.62 14.62 0.31
N PRO A 177 6.31 15.48 1.31
CA PRO A 177 5.75 16.81 1.02
C PRO A 177 6.67 17.70 0.16
N GLN A 178 8.00 17.51 0.29
CA GLN A 178 8.96 18.23 -0.53
C GLN A 178 9.03 17.72 -1.99
N MET A 179 8.51 16.51 -2.23
CA MET A 179 8.37 15.89 -3.55
C MET A 179 6.96 16.12 -4.15
N GLY A 180 6.08 16.89 -3.48
CA GLY A 180 4.71 17.12 -3.93
C GLY A 180 3.81 15.87 -3.75
N VAL A 181 4.02 15.12 -2.68
CA VAL A 181 3.26 13.93 -2.32
C VAL A 181 2.63 14.13 -0.95
N ASP A 182 1.32 13.95 -0.86
CA ASP A 182 0.57 14.03 0.38
C ASP A 182 0.72 12.72 1.16
N PHE A 183 1.43 12.80 2.26
CA PHE A 183 1.77 11.63 3.07
C PHE A 183 0.85 11.48 4.27
N ILE A 184 0.13 10.38 4.35
CA ILE A 184 -0.75 10.02 5.47
C ILE A 184 -0.03 9.08 6.44
N ASP A 185 0.32 9.56 7.64
CA ASP A 185 0.76 8.69 8.72
C ASP A 185 -0.45 8.05 9.42
N THR A 186 -0.68 6.77 9.16
CA THR A 186 -1.85 6.04 9.69
C THR A 186 -1.69 5.56 11.13
N ARG A 187 -0.47 5.59 11.69
CA ARG A 187 -0.17 5.08 13.04
C ARG A 187 -1.00 5.73 14.15
N PRO A 188 -1.19 7.07 14.17
CA PRO A 188 -2.00 7.69 15.21
C PRO A 188 -3.46 7.25 15.23
N ALA A 189 -4.03 6.94 14.05
CA ALA A 189 -5.43 6.53 13.94
C ALA A 189 -5.64 5.08 14.39
N PHE A 190 -4.62 4.23 14.30
CA PHE A 190 -4.68 2.82 14.73
C PHE A 190 -4.28 2.63 16.18
N ALA A 191 -3.48 3.53 16.76
CA ALA A 191 -2.93 3.40 18.10
C ALA A 191 -4.01 3.20 19.16
N GLY A 192 -3.91 2.07 19.90
CA GLY A 192 -4.85 1.67 20.94
C GLY A 192 -6.14 0.98 20.45
N ASN A 193 -6.27 0.79 19.12
CA ASN A 193 -7.41 0.11 18.49
C ASN A 193 -6.96 -1.06 17.61
N GLU A 194 -5.73 -1.52 17.74
CA GLU A 194 -5.11 -2.52 16.88
C GLU A 194 -5.96 -3.80 16.81
N SER A 195 -6.46 -4.26 17.95
CA SER A 195 -7.32 -5.47 18.02
C SER A 195 -8.66 -5.34 17.29
N GLN A 196 -9.13 -4.12 17.03
CA GLN A 196 -10.34 -3.84 16.28
C GLN A 196 -10.05 -3.61 14.80
N TYR A 197 -8.93 -2.93 14.49
CA TYR A 197 -8.62 -2.45 13.15
C TYR A 197 -7.70 -3.38 12.37
N ILE A 198 -6.93 -4.25 13.05
CA ILE A 198 -6.06 -5.23 12.41
C ILE A 198 -6.69 -6.61 12.51
N SER A 199 -6.70 -7.36 11.41
CA SER A 199 -7.26 -8.70 11.35
C SER A 199 -6.41 -9.71 12.11
N SER A 200 -6.91 -10.93 12.29
CA SER A 200 -6.22 -11.98 13.04
C SER A 200 -4.90 -12.46 12.41
N ASP A 201 -4.57 -12.03 11.20
CA ASP A 201 -3.27 -12.28 10.59
C ASP A 201 -2.18 -11.31 11.06
N GLY A 202 -2.55 -10.27 11.80
CA GLY A 202 -1.65 -9.27 12.38
C GLY A 202 -1.09 -8.26 11.39
N ILE A 203 -1.58 -8.24 10.14
CA ILE A 203 -1.06 -7.39 9.06
C ILE A 203 -2.16 -6.58 8.39
N HIS A 204 -3.23 -7.23 7.94
CA HIS A 204 -4.24 -6.60 7.10
C HIS A 204 -5.34 -5.92 7.93
N PRO A 205 -5.94 -4.83 7.43
CA PRO A 205 -7.02 -4.17 8.15
C PRO A 205 -8.28 -5.04 8.16
N THR A 206 -9.07 -4.92 9.21
CA THR A 206 -10.47 -5.35 9.22
C THR A 206 -11.31 -4.37 8.39
N ALA A 207 -12.59 -4.67 8.15
CA ALA A 207 -13.51 -3.71 7.55
C ALA A 207 -13.56 -2.37 8.33
N ALA A 208 -13.48 -2.42 9.67
CA ALA A 208 -13.40 -1.20 10.49
C ALA A 208 -12.08 -0.45 10.30
N GLY A 209 -10.95 -1.16 10.22
CA GLY A 209 -9.65 -0.56 9.91
C GLY A 209 -9.61 0.03 8.50
N SER A 210 -10.16 -0.69 7.51
CA SER A 210 -10.29 -0.20 6.13
C SER A 210 -11.12 1.08 6.05
N ARG A 211 -12.19 1.17 6.84
CA ARG A 211 -13.00 2.40 6.91
C ARG A 211 -12.18 3.59 7.45
N VAL A 212 -11.39 3.37 8.51
CA VAL A 212 -10.49 4.41 9.04
C VAL A 212 -9.49 4.86 7.99
N LEU A 213 -8.90 3.94 7.23
CA LEU A 213 -7.95 4.27 6.17
C LEU A 213 -8.62 5.06 5.03
N ALA A 214 -9.83 4.67 4.62
CA ALA A 214 -10.61 5.42 3.64
C ALA A 214 -10.95 6.84 4.14
N ASP A 215 -11.37 6.98 5.40
CA ASP A 215 -11.66 8.29 6.01
C ASP A 215 -10.43 9.22 6.04
N LEU A 216 -9.24 8.66 6.25
CA LEU A 216 -8.00 9.43 6.20
C LEU A 216 -7.67 9.89 4.77
N ILE A 217 -7.85 9.03 3.78
CA ILE A 217 -7.66 9.38 2.37
C ILE A 217 -8.65 10.48 1.94
N LEU A 218 -9.94 10.35 2.32
CA LEU A 218 -10.96 11.35 2.02
C LEU A 218 -10.70 12.74 2.64
N GLN A 219 -9.91 12.82 3.72
CA GLN A 219 -9.52 14.08 4.34
C GLN A 219 -8.41 14.79 3.59
N GLU A 220 -7.64 14.06 2.79
CA GLU A 220 -6.56 14.63 1.97
C GLU A 220 -7.01 14.96 0.54
N LEU A 221 -8.05 14.30 0.04
CA LEU A 221 -8.62 14.58 -1.28
C LEU A 221 -9.25 15.99 -1.33
N ASP A 222 -8.86 16.82 -2.31
CA ASP A 222 -9.37 18.18 -2.56
C ASP A 222 -10.74 18.20 -3.28
#